data_7773dd5555624aecf015963df59f5cb1
#
_entry.id   7773dd5555624aecf015963df59f5cb1
#
_cell.length_a   1.000
_cell.length_b   1.000
_cell.length_c   1.000
_cell.angle_alpha   90.00
_cell.angle_beta   90.00
_cell.angle_gamma   90.00
#
_symmetry.space_group_name_H-M   'P 1'
#
loop_
_entity.id
_entity.type
_entity.pdbx_description
1 polymer ?
#
loop_
_entity_poly.entity_id
_entity_poly.type
_entity_poly.pdbx_seq_one_letter_code
_entity_poly.pdbx_strand_id
1 'polypeptide(L)'
;MHVILIDDSEIDNAVNKKLLKLARISDDIEVYTSPRQSLKNVKELGITWTSPRLILLDLSMPDIDGMQWLEIFRELPDQVQNKCFIYVLSASIDRKQLALVDADPSVIALLEKPLDVYLLQQLIKQEA
;
A
#
# COMPACT_ATOMS: atom_id res chain seq x y z
N MET A 1 -5.26 7.59 -11.56
CA MET A 1 -4.29 7.26 -10.49
C MET A 1 -3.93 5.79 -10.57
N HIS A 2 -2.67 5.47 -10.46
CA HIS A 2 -2.20 4.08 -10.48
C HIS A 2 -2.13 3.53 -9.06
N VAL A 3 -2.77 2.38 -8.82
CA VAL A 3 -2.84 1.76 -7.49
C VAL A 3 -2.15 0.40 -7.51
N ILE A 4 -1.42 0.09 -6.45
CA ILE A 4 -0.82 -1.21 -6.23
C ILE A 4 -1.40 -1.79 -4.93
N LEU A 5 -2.06 -2.94 -5.04
CA LEU A 5 -2.60 -3.69 -3.92
C LEU A 5 -1.64 -4.82 -3.56
N ILE A 6 -1.23 -4.88 -2.30
CA ILE A 6 -0.32 -5.92 -1.81
C ILE A 6 -0.96 -6.59 -0.60
N ASP A 7 -1.47 -7.80 -0.80
CA ASP A 7 -2.17 -8.58 0.21
C ASP A 7 -2.10 -10.06 -0.21
N ASP A 8 -1.72 -10.94 0.69
CA ASP A 8 -1.63 -12.37 0.40
C ASP A 8 -2.99 -13.03 0.18
N SER A 9 -4.07 -12.36 0.56
CA SER A 9 -5.44 -12.84 0.34
C SER A 9 -5.95 -12.39 -1.04
N GLU A 10 -6.19 -13.34 -1.92
CA GLU A 10 -6.78 -13.08 -3.24
C GLU A 10 -8.17 -12.46 -3.10
N ILE A 11 -8.93 -12.89 -2.10
CA ILE A 11 -10.29 -12.40 -1.85
C ILE A 11 -10.23 -10.93 -1.44
N ASP A 12 -9.37 -10.57 -0.50
CA ASP A 12 -9.22 -9.18 -0.05
C ASP A 12 -8.80 -8.27 -1.19
N ASN A 13 -7.85 -8.71 -2.01
CA ASN A 13 -7.43 -7.97 -3.19
C ASN A 13 -8.58 -7.77 -4.18
N ALA A 14 -9.37 -8.80 -4.44
CA ALA A 14 -10.49 -8.73 -5.35
C ALA A 14 -11.56 -7.75 -4.84
N VAL A 15 -11.89 -7.80 -3.56
CA VAL A 15 -12.85 -6.90 -2.92
C VAL A 15 -12.35 -5.45 -2.99
N ASN A 16 -11.11 -5.22 -2.59
CA ASN A 16 -10.53 -3.87 -2.58
C ASN A 16 -10.43 -3.29 -3.99
N LYS A 17 -10.03 -4.10 -4.96
CA LYS A 17 -9.99 -3.67 -6.35
C LYS A 17 -11.37 -3.21 -6.83
N LYS A 18 -12.40 -3.97 -6.52
CA LYS A 18 -13.77 -3.63 -6.90
C LYS A 18 -14.24 -2.35 -6.22
N LEU A 19 -13.97 -2.18 -4.93
CA LEU A 19 -14.32 -0.98 -4.18
C LEU A 19 -13.65 0.27 -4.76
N LEU A 20 -12.37 0.17 -5.10
CA LEU A 20 -11.62 1.27 -5.70
C LEU A 20 -12.18 1.69 -7.05
N LYS A 21 -12.59 0.72 -7.86
CA LYS A 21 -13.21 0.99 -9.16
C LYS A 21 -14.58 1.63 -9.00
N LEU A 22 -15.43 1.10 -8.12
CA LEU A 22 -16.77 1.62 -7.86
C LEU A 22 -16.73 3.04 -7.32
N ALA A 23 -15.78 3.34 -6.47
CA ALA A 23 -15.58 4.70 -5.92
C ALA A 23 -14.90 5.64 -6.91
N ARG A 24 -14.53 5.16 -8.08
CA ARG A 24 -13.82 5.92 -9.13
C ARG A 24 -12.49 6.51 -8.66
N ILE A 25 -11.82 5.81 -7.75
CA ILE A 25 -10.49 6.18 -7.30
C ILE A 25 -9.46 5.83 -8.38
N SER A 26 -9.58 4.63 -8.96
CA SER A 26 -8.69 4.20 -10.04
C SER A 26 -9.30 3.05 -10.84
N ASP A 27 -8.99 3.03 -12.14
CA ASP A 27 -9.20 1.88 -13.02
C ASP A 27 -7.88 1.15 -13.31
N ASP A 28 -6.76 1.72 -12.90
CA ASP A 28 -5.42 1.20 -13.18
C ASP A 28 -4.87 0.62 -11.89
N ILE A 29 -5.13 -0.66 -11.66
CA ILE A 29 -4.85 -1.34 -10.40
C ILE A 29 -4.03 -2.60 -10.65
N GLU A 30 -2.82 -2.62 -10.10
CA GLU A 30 -2.00 -3.83 -10.04
C GLU A 30 -2.23 -4.55 -8.72
N VAL A 31 -2.22 -5.89 -8.76
CA VAL A 31 -2.47 -6.73 -7.60
C VAL A 31 -1.32 -7.69 -7.38
N TYR A 32 -0.81 -7.76 -6.17
CA TYR A 32 0.22 -8.70 -5.77
C TYR A 32 -0.25 -9.51 -4.57
N THR A 33 -0.16 -10.84 -4.65
CA THR A 33 -0.34 -11.73 -3.50
C THR A 33 0.98 -12.10 -2.85
N SER A 34 2.09 -11.85 -3.53
CA SER A 34 3.44 -12.07 -3.02
C SER A 34 4.09 -10.73 -2.64
N PRO A 35 4.36 -10.50 -1.35
CA PRO A 35 5.05 -9.27 -0.93
C PRO A 35 6.45 -9.17 -1.54
N ARG A 36 7.13 -10.29 -1.68
CA ARG A 36 8.48 -10.36 -2.27
C ARG A 36 8.47 -9.94 -3.74
N GLN A 37 7.47 -10.42 -4.49
CA GLN A 37 7.31 -10.07 -5.90
C GLN A 37 7.00 -8.59 -6.06
N SER A 38 6.17 -8.03 -5.18
CA SER A 38 5.83 -6.60 -5.22
C SER A 38 7.07 -5.73 -4.98
N LEU A 39 7.91 -6.09 -4.02
CA LEU A 39 9.16 -5.37 -3.74
C LEU A 39 10.12 -5.43 -4.92
N LYS A 40 10.24 -6.59 -5.54
CA LYS A 40 11.07 -6.76 -6.74
C LYS A 40 10.63 -5.81 -7.85
N ASN A 41 9.34 -5.73 -8.10
CA ASN A 41 8.80 -4.86 -9.14
C ASN A 41 8.96 -3.37 -8.81
N VAL A 42 8.72 -2.98 -7.57
CA VAL A 42 8.94 -1.60 -7.14
C VAL A 42 10.41 -1.22 -7.29
N LYS A 43 11.31 -2.11 -6.89
CA LYS A 43 12.76 -1.88 -7.00
C LYS A 43 13.21 -1.75 -8.46
N GLU A 44 12.76 -2.66 -9.32
CA GLU A 44 13.24 -2.74 -10.71
C GLU A 44 12.57 -1.71 -11.62
N LEU A 45 11.28 -1.45 -11.42
CA LEU A 45 10.48 -0.62 -12.31
C LEU A 45 10.21 0.79 -11.77
N GLY A 46 10.33 0.99 -10.47
CA GLY A 46 9.97 2.26 -9.84
C GLY A 46 10.72 3.46 -10.40
N ILE A 47 11.98 3.27 -10.79
CA ILE A 47 12.79 4.34 -11.36
C ILE A 47 12.26 4.79 -12.72
N THR A 48 11.54 3.92 -13.42
CA THR A 48 10.98 4.22 -14.75
C THR A 48 9.61 4.91 -14.69
N TRP A 49 8.96 4.92 -13.52
CA TRP A 49 7.63 5.48 -13.39
C TRP A 49 7.63 6.99 -13.61
N THR A 50 6.67 7.46 -14.38
CA THR A 50 6.49 8.88 -14.68
C THR A 50 5.35 9.51 -13.87
N SER A 51 4.59 8.70 -13.14
CA SER A 51 3.48 9.15 -12.29
C SER A 51 3.52 8.45 -10.94
N PRO A 52 2.90 9.04 -9.91
CA PRO A 52 2.86 8.44 -8.58
C PRO A 52 2.10 7.12 -8.54
N ARG A 53 2.44 6.31 -7.56
CA ARG A 53 1.76 5.05 -7.23
C ARG A 53 1.16 5.16 -5.83
N LEU A 54 -0.12 4.85 -5.72
CA LEU A 54 -0.77 4.68 -4.43
C LEU A 54 -0.66 3.20 -4.06
N ILE A 55 -0.03 2.91 -2.93
CA ILE A 55 0.19 1.54 -2.47
C ILE A 55 -0.69 1.26 -1.27
N LEU A 56 -1.52 0.23 -1.36
CA LEU A 56 -2.28 -0.31 -0.24
C LEU A 56 -1.58 -1.60 0.19
N LEU A 57 -0.96 -1.56 1.36
CA LEU A 57 -0.11 -2.63 1.88
C LEU A 57 -0.77 -3.30 3.07
N ASP A 58 -1.02 -4.60 2.97
CA ASP A 58 -1.48 -5.39 4.11
C ASP A 58 -0.34 -5.57 5.12
N LEU A 59 -0.66 -5.38 6.40
CA LEU A 59 0.33 -5.50 7.45
C LEU A 59 0.68 -6.94 7.77
N SER A 60 -0.30 -7.84 7.68
CA SER A 60 -0.14 -9.25 8.09
C SER A 60 -0.06 -10.16 6.88
N MET A 61 1.15 -10.54 6.50
CA MET A 61 1.43 -11.43 5.36
C MET A 61 2.49 -12.45 5.76
N PRO A 62 2.43 -13.68 5.22
CA PRO A 62 3.50 -14.65 5.42
C PRO A 62 4.76 -14.24 4.65
N ASP A 63 5.91 -14.85 4.98
CA ASP A 63 7.21 -14.61 4.37
C ASP A 63 7.77 -13.23 4.73
N ILE A 64 7.25 -12.17 4.10
CA ILE A 64 7.59 -10.78 4.42
C ILE A 64 6.31 -10.08 4.86
N ASP A 65 6.22 -9.67 6.14
CA ASP A 65 5.09 -8.89 6.62
C ASP A 65 5.19 -7.42 6.20
N GLY A 66 4.15 -6.64 6.49
CA GLY A 66 4.11 -5.24 6.10
C GLY A 66 5.23 -4.40 6.72
N MET A 67 5.63 -4.71 7.96
CA MET A 67 6.72 -4.00 8.63
C MET A 67 8.06 -4.27 7.95
N GLN A 68 8.33 -5.53 7.62
CA GLN A 68 9.54 -5.92 6.89
C GLN A 68 9.55 -5.33 5.48
N TRP A 69 8.39 -5.29 4.83
CA TRP A 69 8.22 -4.67 3.51
C TRP A 69 8.62 -3.20 3.56
N LEU A 70 8.18 -2.48 4.57
CA LEU A 70 8.50 -1.06 4.74
C LEU A 70 10.00 -0.85 5.02
N GLU A 71 10.63 -1.72 5.81
CA GLU A 71 12.08 -1.65 6.06
C GLU A 71 12.88 -1.77 4.76
N ILE A 72 12.52 -2.72 3.92
CA ILE A 72 13.18 -2.93 2.63
C ILE A 72 12.90 -1.75 1.69
N PHE A 73 11.66 -1.27 1.68
CA PHE A 73 11.28 -0.12 0.86
C PHE A 73 12.11 1.14 1.18
N ARG A 74 12.38 1.38 2.45
CA ARG A 74 13.18 2.54 2.87
C ARG A 74 14.63 2.50 2.40
N GLU A 75 15.12 1.33 1.98
CA GLU A 75 16.48 1.19 1.42
C GLU A 75 16.52 1.49 -0.08
N LEU A 76 15.38 1.66 -0.72
CA LEU A 76 15.31 1.99 -2.14
C LEU A 76 15.74 3.44 -2.40
N PRO A 77 16.15 3.77 -3.64
CA PRO A 77 16.50 5.15 -3.98
C PRO A 77 15.36 6.13 -3.70
N ASP A 78 15.69 7.34 -3.28
CA ASP A 78 14.71 8.40 -3.02
C ASP A 78 13.83 8.66 -4.22
N GLN A 79 14.35 8.54 -5.43
CA GLN A 79 13.58 8.69 -6.66
C GLN A 79 12.41 7.73 -6.75
N VAL A 80 12.56 6.51 -6.20
CA VAL A 80 11.49 5.52 -6.15
C VAL A 80 10.56 5.84 -4.99
N GLN A 81 11.10 6.08 -3.81
CA GLN A 81 10.30 6.34 -2.60
C GLN A 81 9.38 7.55 -2.80
N ASN A 82 9.87 8.61 -3.41
CA ASN A 82 9.11 9.84 -3.60
C ASN A 82 7.92 9.70 -4.53
N LYS A 83 7.85 8.63 -5.31
CA LYS A 83 6.72 8.35 -6.20
C LYS A 83 5.66 7.46 -5.56
N CYS A 84 5.88 6.99 -4.35
CA CYS A 84 5.00 6.03 -3.68
C CYS A 84 4.27 6.68 -2.51
N PHE A 85 2.96 6.54 -2.50
CA PHE A 85 2.10 6.97 -1.41
C PHE A 85 1.56 5.72 -0.73
N ILE A 86 2.07 5.40 0.46
CA ILE A 86 1.79 4.13 1.13
C ILE A 86 0.73 4.31 2.21
N TYR A 87 -0.35 3.55 2.07
CA TYR A 87 -1.39 3.38 3.08
C TYR A 87 -1.35 1.93 3.53
N VAL A 88 -1.29 1.70 4.83
CA VAL A 88 -1.24 0.35 5.40
C VAL A 88 -2.64 -0.06 5.82
N LEU A 89 -3.05 -1.28 5.45
CA LEU A 89 -4.31 -1.88 5.88
C LEU A 89 -4.02 -2.94 6.92
N SER A 90 -4.78 -2.93 8.03
CA SER A 90 -4.60 -3.89 9.09
C SER A 90 -5.93 -4.37 9.68
N ALA A 91 -6.04 -5.69 9.88
CA ALA A 91 -7.08 -6.28 10.71
C ALA A 91 -6.62 -6.43 12.16
N SER A 92 -5.35 -6.14 12.43
CA SER A 92 -4.73 -6.33 13.75
C SER A 92 -5.10 -5.21 14.72
N ILE A 93 -5.21 -5.58 16.00
CA ILE A 93 -5.38 -4.65 17.11
C ILE A 93 -4.12 -4.57 17.98
N ASP A 94 -3.00 -5.10 17.51
CA ASP A 94 -1.72 -5.03 18.22
C ASP A 94 -1.24 -3.57 18.24
N ARG A 95 -1.38 -2.93 19.40
CA ARG A 95 -1.08 -1.51 19.57
C ARG A 95 0.39 -1.18 19.35
N LYS A 96 1.31 -2.07 19.71
CA LYS A 96 2.76 -1.85 19.51
C LYS A 96 3.09 -1.81 18.03
N GLN A 97 2.57 -2.77 17.27
CA GLN A 97 2.77 -2.85 15.84
C GLN A 97 2.15 -1.65 15.13
N LEU A 98 0.93 -1.28 15.51
CA LEU A 98 0.23 -0.13 14.94
C LEU A 98 0.97 1.18 15.21
N ALA A 99 1.52 1.36 16.41
CA ALA A 99 2.31 2.54 16.77
C ALA A 99 3.58 2.65 15.93
N LEU A 100 4.27 1.53 15.68
CA LEU A 100 5.48 1.51 14.85
C LEU A 100 5.16 1.88 13.40
N VAL A 101 4.06 1.38 12.86
CA VAL A 101 3.62 1.69 11.49
C VAL A 101 3.22 3.16 11.38
N ASP A 102 2.46 3.66 12.35
CA ASP A 102 1.99 5.04 12.36
C ASP A 102 3.16 6.03 12.48
N ALA A 103 4.24 5.63 13.14
CA ALA A 103 5.45 6.44 13.26
C ALA A 103 6.37 6.38 12.04
N ASP A 104 6.12 5.49 11.10
CA ASP A 104 6.95 5.32 9.91
C ASP A 104 6.74 6.48 8.94
N PRO A 105 7.78 7.24 8.60
CA PRO A 105 7.64 8.40 7.72
C PRO A 105 7.22 8.04 6.29
N SER A 106 7.38 6.78 5.87
CA SER A 106 6.95 6.30 4.55
C SER A 106 5.44 6.06 4.47
N VAL A 107 4.76 5.96 5.62
CA VAL A 107 3.34 5.63 5.69
C VAL A 107 2.52 6.91 5.85
N ILE A 108 1.57 7.13 4.93
CA ILE A 108 0.68 8.28 4.99
C ILE A 108 -0.38 8.07 6.04
N ALA A 109 -0.97 6.87 6.07
CA ALA A 109 -1.99 6.54 7.06
C ALA A 109 -2.09 5.04 7.28
N LEU A 110 -2.51 4.67 8.48
CA LEU A 110 -2.86 3.31 8.85
C LEU A 110 -4.39 3.20 8.84
N LEU A 111 -4.90 2.27 8.05
CA LEU A 111 -6.33 2.05 7.88
C LEU A 111 -6.72 0.69 8.41
N GLU A 112 -7.90 0.59 9.03
CA GLU A 112 -8.45 -0.69 9.47
C GLU A 112 -9.16 -1.40 8.32
N LYS A 113 -9.08 -2.72 8.31
CA LYS A 113 -9.93 -3.52 7.42
C LYS A 113 -11.35 -3.65 8.01
N PRO A 114 -12.38 -3.67 7.17
CA PRO A 114 -12.38 -3.57 5.71
C PRO A 114 -12.09 -2.16 5.21
N LEU A 115 -11.57 -2.05 4.00
CA LEU A 115 -11.22 -0.76 3.41
C LEU A 115 -12.43 0.17 3.31
N ASP A 116 -12.31 1.35 3.90
CA ASP A 116 -13.27 2.44 3.75
C ASP A 116 -12.82 3.37 2.62
N VAL A 117 -13.43 3.22 1.46
CA VAL A 117 -13.02 3.99 0.28
C VAL A 117 -13.33 5.48 0.40
N TYR A 118 -14.33 5.85 1.19
CA TYR A 118 -14.65 7.27 1.41
C TYR A 118 -13.56 7.95 2.25
N LEU A 119 -13.10 7.27 3.30
CA LEU A 119 -11.98 7.76 4.10
C LEU A 119 -10.72 7.86 3.25
N LEU A 120 -10.44 6.84 2.44
CA LEU A 120 -9.29 6.85 1.54
C LEU A 120 -9.36 8.02 0.56
N GLN A 121 -10.51 8.29 -0.04
CA GLN A 121 -10.68 9.44 -0.93
C GLN A 121 -10.37 10.76 -0.25
N GLN A 122 -10.80 10.93 1.00
CA GLN A 122 -10.53 12.15 1.77
C GLN A 122 -9.03 12.30 2.04
N LEU A 123 -8.35 11.21 2.39
CA LEU A 123 -6.92 11.22 2.66
C LEU A 123 -6.12 11.54 1.39
N ILE A 124 -6.51 10.97 0.26
CA ILE A 124 -5.87 11.26 -1.04
C ILE A 124 -6.01 12.74 -1.38
N LYS A 125 -7.17 13.34 -1.17
CA LYS A 125 -7.40 14.76 -1.43
C LYS A 125 -6.54 15.67 -0.56
N GLN A 126 -6.29 15.27 0.70
CA GLN A 126 -5.44 16.03 1.61
C GLN A 126 -3.98 16.02 1.17
N GLU A 127 -3.52 14.93 0.53
CA GLU A 127 -2.16 14.80 0.03
C GLU A 127 -1.95 15.50 -1.35
N ALA A 128 -3.03 15.79 -2.04
CA ALA A 128 -2.96 16.52 -3.30
C ALA A 128 -2.69 18.05 -3.08
#